data_a679e7ac25400df6fa36c7aa15c603f3
#
_entry.id   a679e7ac25400df6fa36c7aa15c603f3
#
_cell.length_a   1.000
_cell.length_b   1.000
_cell.length_c   1.000
_cell.angle_alpha   90.00
_cell.angle_beta   90.00
_cell.angle_gamma   90.00
#
_symmetry.space_group_name_H-M   'P 1'
#
loop_
_entity.id
_entity.type
_entity.pdbx_description
1 polymer ?
#
loop_
_entity_poly.entity_id
_entity_poly.type
_entity_poly.pdbx_seq_one_letter_code
_entity_poly.pdbx_strand_id
1 'polypeptide(L)'
;MTTNPWSDPIRSFALRSFWDCYQALPEHVQKLADKQFRLFRQDPHHPSLGFSRKGEVWTAEVGGGYRALARQRGVDYYWFWIGSHEAYNKLLKRVK
;
A
#
# COMPACT_ATOMS: atom_id res chain seq x y z
N MET A 1 -1.25 -27.31 -9.47
CA MET A 1 -0.18 -26.64 -10.22
C MET A 1 0.83 -26.04 -9.26
N THR A 2 2.08 -26.32 -9.49
CA THR A 2 3.13 -25.79 -8.65
C THR A 2 3.52 -24.41 -9.13
N THR A 3 3.41 -23.43 -8.28
CA THR A 3 3.86 -22.10 -8.63
C THR A 3 5.30 -21.93 -8.17
N ASN A 4 6.05 -21.23 -8.99
CA ASN A 4 7.41 -20.87 -8.66
C ASN A 4 7.34 -19.73 -7.63
N PRO A 5 8.07 -19.81 -6.50
CA PRO A 5 8.05 -18.72 -5.50
C PRO A 5 8.34 -17.35 -6.08
N TRP A 6 9.09 -17.29 -7.18
CA TRP A 6 9.43 -16.03 -7.82
C TRP A 6 8.29 -15.48 -8.67
N SER A 7 7.36 -16.35 -9.08
CA SER A 7 6.22 -15.94 -9.89
C SER A 7 4.92 -15.91 -9.10
N ASP A 8 4.94 -16.34 -7.84
CA ASP A 8 3.77 -16.25 -6.99
C ASP A 8 3.48 -14.79 -6.68
N PRO A 9 2.24 -14.38 -6.80
CA PRO A 9 1.90 -13.03 -6.39
C PRO A 9 2.15 -12.87 -4.89
N ILE A 10 2.59 -11.70 -4.50
CA ILE A 10 2.74 -11.34 -3.10
C ILE A 10 1.36 -11.39 -2.46
N ARG A 11 1.26 -12.04 -1.31
CA ARG A 11 -0.01 -12.11 -0.59
C ARG A 11 -0.27 -10.76 0.06
N SER A 12 -1.31 -10.12 -0.42
CA SER A 12 -1.61 -8.76 -0.08
C SER A 12 -3.12 -8.61 0.09
N PHE A 13 -3.54 -8.03 1.20
CA PHE A 13 -4.95 -7.93 1.55
C PHE A 13 -5.27 -6.49 1.93
N ALA A 14 -6.40 -6.00 1.46
CA ALA A 14 -6.88 -4.67 1.85
C ALA A 14 -7.96 -4.86 2.91
N LEU A 15 -7.72 -4.29 4.08
CA LEU A 15 -8.64 -4.38 5.20
C LEU A 15 -9.78 -3.36 5.03
N ARG A 16 -10.84 -3.53 5.83
CA ARG A 16 -11.98 -2.63 5.77
C ARG A 16 -11.56 -1.17 6.02
N SER A 17 -10.66 -0.95 6.96
CA SER A 17 -10.17 0.39 7.26
C SER A 17 -9.53 1.04 6.04
N PHE A 18 -8.83 0.25 5.21
CA PHE A 18 -8.28 0.74 3.96
C PHE A 18 -9.40 1.17 3.01
N TRP A 19 -10.43 0.34 2.86
CA TRP A 19 -11.52 0.64 1.94
C TRP A 19 -12.32 1.88 2.37
N ASP A 20 -12.47 2.08 3.67
CA ASP A 20 -13.11 3.29 4.17
C ASP A 20 -12.33 4.53 3.76
N CYS A 21 -11.01 4.48 3.85
CA CYS A 21 -10.17 5.59 3.40
C CYS A 21 -10.20 5.74 1.88
N TYR A 22 -10.16 4.62 1.17
CA TYR A 22 -10.16 4.59 -0.29
C TYR A 22 -11.40 5.27 -0.86
N GLN A 23 -12.56 4.99 -0.27
CA GLN A 23 -13.82 5.55 -0.75
C GLN A 23 -13.88 7.07 -0.60
N ALA A 24 -13.11 7.64 0.31
CA ALA A 24 -13.05 9.08 0.51
C ALA A 24 -12.11 9.77 -0.48
N LEU A 25 -11.35 9.02 -1.28
CA LEU A 25 -10.41 9.59 -2.23
C LEU A 25 -11.12 10.09 -3.49
N PRO A 26 -10.57 11.13 -4.14
CA PRO A 26 -11.05 11.50 -5.48
C PRO A 26 -10.91 10.31 -6.45
N GLU A 27 -11.78 10.26 -7.43
CA GLU A 27 -11.82 9.14 -8.36
C GLU A 27 -10.48 8.91 -9.07
N HIS A 28 -9.82 9.98 -9.49
CA HIS A 28 -8.54 9.83 -10.19
C HIS A 28 -7.47 9.24 -9.27
N VAL A 29 -7.54 9.48 -7.97
CA VAL A 29 -6.61 8.90 -7.02
C VAL A 29 -6.95 7.44 -6.78
N GLN A 30 -8.23 7.08 -6.75
CA GLN A 30 -8.64 5.69 -6.65
C GLN A 30 -8.07 4.87 -7.81
N LYS A 31 -8.11 5.43 -9.01
CA LYS A 31 -7.55 4.75 -10.19
C LYS A 31 -6.05 4.57 -10.08
N LEU A 32 -5.35 5.58 -9.56
CA LEU A 32 -3.92 5.46 -9.31
C LEU A 32 -3.64 4.38 -8.26
N ALA A 33 -4.45 4.33 -7.21
CA ALA A 33 -4.29 3.32 -6.18
C ALA A 33 -4.48 1.91 -6.75
N ASP A 34 -5.49 1.73 -7.60
CA ASP A 34 -5.74 0.44 -8.25
C ASP A 34 -4.55 0.01 -9.09
N LYS A 35 -3.98 0.94 -9.85
CA LYS A 35 -2.81 0.68 -10.68
C LYS A 35 -1.60 0.28 -9.82
N GLN A 36 -1.37 1.02 -8.75
CA GLN A 36 -0.24 0.73 -7.85
C GLN A 36 -0.41 -0.60 -7.14
N PHE A 37 -1.64 -0.95 -6.77
CA PHE A 37 -1.89 -2.23 -6.13
C PHE A 37 -1.59 -3.40 -7.08
N ARG A 38 -2.01 -3.28 -8.33
CA ARG A 38 -1.69 -4.31 -9.33
C ARG A 38 -0.18 -4.42 -9.54
N LEU A 39 0.50 -3.28 -9.59
CA LEU A 39 1.95 -3.25 -9.75
C LEU A 39 2.65 -3.89 -8.56
N PHE A 40 2.19 -3.61 -7.35
CA PHE A 40 2.75 -4.18 -6.14
C PHE A 40 2.66 -5.71 -6.16
N ARG A 41 1.55 -6.24 -6.64
CA ARG A 41 1.38 -7.69 -6.70
C ARG A 41 2.30 -8.35 -7.71
N GLN A 42 2.71 -7.62 -8.74
CA GLN A 42 3.61 -8.13 -9.76
C GLN A 42 5.07 -7.90 -9.40
N ASP A 43 5.38 -6.75 -8.85
CA ASP A 43 6.76 -6.35 -8.56
C ASP A 43 6.77 -5.33 -7.43
N PRO A 44 6.84 -5.79 -6.17
CA PRO A 44 6.81 -4.88 -5.02
C PRO A 44 8.03 -3.98 -4.94
N HIS A 45 9.07 -4.28 -5.70
CA HIS A 45 10.30 -3.47 -5.71
C HIS A 45 10.33 -2.48 -6.86
N HIS A 46 9.23 -2.35 -7.61
CA HIS A 46 9.20 -1.39 -8.69
C HIS A 46 9.41 0.02 -8.14
N PRO A 47 10.31 0.81 -8.76
CA PRO A 47 10.68 2.13 -8.22
C PRO A 47 9.52 3.08 -7.98
N SER A 48 8.48 3.02 -8.84
CA SER A 48 7.34 3.94 -8.70
C SER A 48 6.54 3.71 -7.43
N LEU A 49 6.68 2.55 -6.79
CA LEU A 49 5.96 2.26 -5.55
C LEU A 49 6.60 2.90 -4.34
N GLY A 50 7.92 3.14 -4.38
CA GLY A 50 8.62 3.62 -3.20
C GLY A 50 8.32 2.77 -1.98
N PHE A 51 8.13 1.45 -2.18
CA PHE A 51 7.73 0.55 -1.10
C PHE A 51 8.87 0.42 -0.10
N SER A 52 8.63 0.81 1.14
CA SER A 52 9.67 0.80 2.15
C SER A 52 9.07 0.66 3.54
N ARG A 53 9.90 0.23 4.47
CA ARG A 53 9.50 0.06 5.86
C ARG A 53 9.81 1.33 6.65
N LYS A 54 8.83 1.76 7.45
CA LYS A 54 8.97 2.89 8.38
C LYS A 54 8.53 2.41 9.76
N GLY A 55 9.51 2.06 10.60
CA GLY A 55 9.19 1.49 11.89
C GLY A 55 8.49 0.16 11.73
N GLU A 56 7.26 0.06 12.22
CA GLU A 56 6.50 -1.18 12.16
C GLU A 56 5.50 -1.22 11.01
N VAL A 57 5.51 -0.21 10.15
CA VAL A 57 4.58 -0.17 9.02
C VAL A 57 5.36 -0.11 7.72
N TRP A 58 4.72 -0.54 6.65
CA TRP A 58 5.22 -0.43 5.29
C TRP A 58 4.45 0.65 4.56
N THR A 59 5.13 1.41 3.72
CA THR A 59 4.51 2.49 2.98
C THR A 59 4.71 2.30 1.49
N ALA A 60 3.75 2.76 0.70
CA ALA A 60 3.87 2.78 -0.75
C ALA A 60 3.32 4.08 -1.27
N GLU A 61 3.94 4.61 -2.32
CA GLU A 61 3.47 5.83 -2.96
C GLU A 61 2.33 5.54 -3.91
N VAL A 62 1.34 6.44 -3.89
CA VAL A 62 0.20 6.38 -4.79
C VAL A 62 0.14 7.73 -5.48
N GLY A 63 0.75 7.81 -6.67
CA GLY A 63 0.94 9.09 -7.33
C GLY A 63 1.85 9.98 -6.50
N GLY A 64 1.97 11.24 -6.86
CA GLY A 64 2.88 12.16 -6.20
C GLY A 64 2.41 12.71 -4.88
N GLY A 65 1.12 12.59 -4.58
CA GLY A 65 0.57 13.24 -3.39
C GLY A 65 -0.14 12.35 -2.39
N TYR A 66 -0.08 11.02 -2.58
CA TYR A 66 -0.80 10.09 -1.72
C TYR A 66 0.09 8.93 -1.32
N ARG A 67 -0.25 8.30 -0.19
CA ARG A 67 0.48 7.14 0.32
C ARG A 67 -0.47 6.13 0.93
N ALA A 68 -0.06 4.85 0.87
CA ALA A 68 -0.79 3.75 1.51
C ALA A 68 0.10 3.12 2.56
N LEU A 69 -0.52 2.55 3.59
CA LEU A 69 0.18 1.91 4.70
C LEU A 69 -0.27 0.48 4.87
N ALA A 70 0.68 -0.40 5.16
CA ALA A 70 0.41 -1.80 5.42
C ALA A 70 1.19 -2.30 6.63
N ARG A 71 0.69 -3.38 7.23
CA ARG A 71 1.43 -4.14 8.24
C ARG A 71 1.79 -5.47 7.64
N GLN A 72 2.96 -5.97 7.97
CA GLN A 72 3.41 -7.27 7.51
C GLN A 72 3.21 -8.32 8.61
N ARG A 73 2.70 -9.47 8.20
CA ARG A 73 2.61 -10.65 9.06
C ARG A 73 3.15 -11.83 8.27
N GLY A 74 4.31 -12.34 8.67
CA GLY A 74 4.97 -13.36 7.90
C GLY A 74 5.29 -12.86 6.52
N VAL A 75 4.73 -13.53 5.51
CA VAL A 75 4.93 -13.12 4.11
C VAL A 75 3.76 -12.29 3.57
N ASP A 76 2.78 -12.00 4.41
CA ASP A 76 1.56 -11.32 4.00
C ASP A 76 1.59 -9.85 4.38
N TYR A 77 0.99 -9.02 3.55
CA TYR A 77 0.85 -7.59 3.81
C TYR A 77 -0.62 -7.25 3.93
N TYR A 78 -0.96 -6.46 4.94
CA TYR A 78 -2.34 -6.05 5.23
C TYR A 78 -2.42 -4.54 5.15
N TRP A 79 -3.01 -4.04 4.06
CA TRP A 79 -3.19 -2.61 3.85
C TRP A 79 -4.32 -2.11 4.72
N PHE A 80 -4.05 -1.10 5.54
CA PHE A 80 -5.04 -0.62 6.50
C PHE A 80 -5.37 0.86 6.34
N TRP A 81 -4.63 1.59 5.51
CA TRP A 81 -4.84 3.03 5.38
C TRP A 81 -4.32 3.51 4.04
N ILE A 82 -5.02 4.53 3.48
CA ILE A 82 -4.55 5.26 2.30
C ILE A 82 -5.06 6.69 2.44
N GLY A 83 -4.24 7.67 2.07
CA GLY A 83 -4.61 9.07 2.17
C GLY A 83 -3.56 9.99 1.60
N SER A 84 -3.76 11.29 1.78
CA SER A 84 -2.84 12.28 1.28
C SER A 84 -1.51 12.21 2.01
N HIS A 85 -0.47 12.73 1.35
CA HIS A 85 0.86 12.78 1.95
C HIS A 85 0.85 13.61 3.23
N GLU A 86 0.04 14.65 3.27
CA GLU A 86 -0.10 15.46 4.48
C GLU A 86 -0.71 14.68 5.63
N ALA A 87 -1.80 13.95 5.36
CA ALA A 87 -2.42 13.11 6.37
C ALA A 87 -1.48 11.99 6.82
N TYR A 88 -0.71 11.44 5.89
CA TYR A 88 0.31 10.44 6.19
C TYR A 88 1.35 10.97 7.18
N ASN A 89 1.85 12.18 6.96
CA ASN A 89 2.83 12.78 7.85
C ASN A 89 2.28 12.96 9.27
N LYS A 90 1.02 13.38 9.36
CA LYS A 90 0.36 13.53 10.65
C LYS A 90 0.20 12.19 11.36
N LEU A 91 -0.17 11.16 10.59
CA LEU A 91 -0.36 9.84 11.15
C LEU A 91 0.95 9.26 11.68
N LEU A 92 2.04 9.42 10.95
CA LEU A 92 3.34 8.94 11.38
C LEU A 92 3.80 9.58 12.69
N LYS A 93 3.48 10.85 12.90
CA LYS A 93 3.83 11.52 14.14
C LYS A 93 3.12 10.92 15.33
N ARG A 94 1.93 10.35 15.11
CA ARG A 94 1.14 9.76 16.18
C ARG A 94 1.57 8.34 16.54
N VAL A 95 2.10 7.59 15.57
CA VAL A 95 2.44 6.19 15.79
C VAL A 95 3.89 5.97 16.18
N LYS A 96 4.63 7.03 16.38
CA LYS A 96 6.00 6.93 16.86
C LYS A 96 6.05 6.53 18.33
#